data_a363a42a81b97ba6a771083b8f97f810
#
_entry.id   a363a42a81b97ba6a771083b8f97f810
#
_cell.length_a   1.000
_cell.length_b   1.000
_cell.length_c   1.000
_cell.angle_alpha   90.00
_cell.angle_beta   90.00
_cell.angle_gamma   90.00
#
_symmetry.space_group_name_H-M   'P 1'
#
loop_
_entity.id
_entity.type
_entity.pdbx_description
1 polymer ?
#
loop_
_entity_poly.entity_id
_entity_poly.type
_entity_poly.pdbx_seq_one_letter_code
_entity_poly.pdbx_strand_id
1 'polypeptide(L)'
;MVGVDGSDSSRKALTAAVVASHLWNAELTAIAAVPIAAGSGALAWLPAAVDHEEVVNDLRAGLDRTIAAVTKDYPDVRVRRHVLDGNAAELMAEFSTAVDLIVVGSRGRGGFSGILLGSTSQAVLSHASCPVLVVPQRVREEPARRGNTPWPRA
;
A
#
# COMPACT_ATOMS: atom_id res chain seq x y z
N MET A 1 -5.61 -6.99 -2.82
CA MET A 1 -5.61 -6.02 -1.71
C MET A 1 -4.45 -5.03 -1.86
N VAL A 2 -4.58 -3.79 -1.40
CA VAL A 2 -3.50 -2.79 -1.44
C VAL A 2 -3.38 -2.03 -0.12
N GLY A 3 -2.15 -1.81 0.36
CA GLY A 3 -1.85 -0.98 1.52
C GLY A 3 -1.68 0.50 1.12
N VAL A 4 -2.37 1.41 1.81
CA VAL A 4 -2.37 2.85 1.53
C VAL A 4 -2.06 3.62 2.82
N ASP A 5 -0.96 4.37 2.82
CA ASP A 5 -0.54 5.22 3.94
C ASP A 5 -0.52 6.71 3.60
N GLY A 6 -0.97 7.07 2.39
CA GLY A 6 -0.98 8.44 1.89
C GLY A 6 0.35 8.94 1.31
N SER A 7 1.39 8.11 1.28
CA SER A 7 2.65 8.42 0.59
C SER A 7 2.51 8.36 -0.93
N ASP A 8 3.44 8.98 -1.67
CA ASP A 8 3.50 8.88 -3.14
C ASP A 8 3.68 7.44 -3.61
N SER A 9 4.44 6.65 -2.86
CA SER A 9 4.67 5.23 -3.16
C SER A 9 3.38 4.42 -3.02
N SER A 10 2.60 4.64 -1.96
CA SER A 10 1.32 3.95 -1.78
C SER A 10 0.25 4.39 -2.78
N ARG A 11 0.27 5.66 -3.26
CA ARG A 11 -0.60 6.09 -4.36
C ARG A 11 -0.28 5.36 -5.66
N LYS A 12 1.01 5.19 -5.99
CA LYS A 12 1.43 4.38 -7.15
C LYS A 12 1.03 2.92 -7.00
N ALA A 13 1.15 2.37 -5.79
CA ALA A 13 0.68 1.01 -5.48
C ALA A 13 -0.83 0.88 -5.69
N LEU A 14 -1.63 1.87 -5.25
CA LEU A 14 -3.06 1.90 -5.48
C LEU A 14 -3.39 1.98 -6.98
N THR A 15 -2.67 2.81 -7.74
CA THR A 15 -2.83 2.88 -9.21
C THR A 15 -2.56 1.52 -9.85
N ALA A 16 -1.46 0.85 -9.49
CA ALA A 16 -1.13 -0.48 -10.00
C ALA A 16 -2.20 -1.53 -9.62
N ALA A 17 -2.74 -1.45 -8.40
CA ALA A 17 -3.79 -2.33 -7.93
C ALA A 17 -5.12 -2.11 -8.67
N VAL A 18 -5.48 -0.86 -8.97
CA VAL A 18 -6.68 -0.52 -9.77
C VAL A 18 -6.53 -1.05 -11.20
N VAL A 19 -5.38 -0.85 -11.83
CA VAL A 19 -5.11 -1.41 -13.18
C VAL A 19 -5.20 -2.93 -13.17
N ALA A 20 -4.60 -3.60 -12.19
CA ALA A 20 -4.67 -5.05 -12.06
C ALA A 20 -6.12 -5.54 -11.86
N SER A 21 -6.88 -4.87 -11.00
CA SER A 21 -8.29 -5.18 -10.75
C SER A 21 -9.14 -5.01 -12.01
N HIS A 22 -8.90 -3.95 -12.78
CA HIS A 22 -9.56 -3.74 -14.07
C HIS A 22 -9.25 -4.87 -15.06
N LEU A 23 -7.96 -5.19 -15.24
CA LEU A 23 -7.52 -6.22 -16.19
C LEU A 23 -8.01 -7.62 -15.83
N TRP A 24 -8.11 -7.94 -14.55
CA TRP A 24 -8.51 -9.28 -14.08
C TRP A 24 -9.97 -9.37 -13.66
N ASN A 25 -10.73 -8.26 -13.78
CA ASN A 25 -12.10 -8.15 -13.28
C ASN A 25 -12.21 -8.61 -11.80
N ALA A 26 -11.25 -8.18 -10.99
CA ALA A 26 -11.11 -8.59 -9.60
C ALA A 26 -11.64 -7.53 -8.64
N GLU A 27 -12.12 -7.95 -7.46
CA GLU A 27 -12.44 -7.04 -6.38
C GLU A 27 -11.16 -6.45 -5.78
N LEU A 28 -11.16 -5.14 -5.49
CA LEU A 28 -10.06 -4.45 -4.85
C LEU A 28 -10.42 -4.03 -3.43
N THR A 29 -9.56 -4.37 -2.47
CA THR A 29 -9.66 -3.89 -1.09
C THR A 29 -8.46 -2.98 -0.79
N ALA A 30 -8.72 -1.74 -0.38
CA ALA A 30 -7.72 -0.79 0.08
C ALA A 30 -7.73 -0.71 1.62
N ILE A 31 -6.56 -0.89 2.24
CA ILE A 31 -6.40 -0.87 3.69
C ILE A 31 -5.48 0.28 4.09
N ALA A 32 -5.91 1.08 5.05
CA ALA A 32 -5.09 2.00 5.82
C ALA A 32 -5.05 1.54 7.28
N ALA A 33 -3.88 1.56 7.91
CA ALA A 33 -3.70 1.17 9.30
C ALA A 33 -3.50 2.39 10.19
N VAL A 34 -4.16 2.40 11.34
CA VAL A 34 -3.92 3.32 12.44
C VAL A 34 -3.04 2.60 13.47
N PRO A 35 -1.79 3.02 13.69
CA PRO A 35 -0.97 2.41 14.73
C PRO A 35 -1.66 2.57 16.08
N ILE A 36 -1.90 1.48 16.77
CA ILE A 36 -2.32 1.52 18.17
C ILE A 36 -1.14 2.11 18.93
N ALA A 37 -1.33 3.30 19.52
CA ALA A 37 -0.34 3.83 20.44
C ALA A 37 -0.21 2.85 21.59
N ALA A 38 0.86 2.07 21.59
CA ALA A 38 1.14 1.14 22.69
C ALA A 38 1.24 1.99 23.97
N GLY A 39 0.25 1.88 24.84
CA GLY A 39 0.15 2.64 26.09
C GLY A 39 1.24 2.33 27.14
N SER A 40 2.35 1.76 26.71
CA SER A 40 3.48 1.38 27.56
C SER A 40 4.81 1.56 26.83
N GLY A 41 5.12 2.76 26.39
CA GLY A 41 6.40 3.05 25.75
C GLY A 41 6.78 4.52 25.86
N ALA A 42 7.90 4.91 25.24
CA ALA A 42 8.48 6.24 25.27
C ALA A 42 7.55 7.41 24.85
N LEU A 43 6.32 7.12 24.43
CA LEU A 43 5.29 8.10 24.05
C LEU A 43 4.19 8.26 25.11
N ALA A 44 4.29 7.60 26.28
CA ALA A 44 3.31 7.75 27.37
C ALA A 44 3.28 9.17 27.98
N TRP A 45 4.24 10.03 27.60
CA TRP A 45 4.29 11.43 28.01
C TRP A 45 3.63 12.39 27.01
N LEU A 46 3.25 11.92 25.81
CA LEU A 46 2.44 12.72 24.89
C LEU A 46 1.04 12.89 25.49
N PRO A 47 0.50 14.12 25.53
CA PRO A 47 -0.87 14.33 26.01
C PRO A 47 -1.83 13.42 25.23
N ALA A 48 -2.75 12.79 25.93
CA ALA A 48 -3.85 11.99 25.38
C ALA A 48 -4.88 12.82 24.58
N ALA A 49 -4.42 13.86 23.89
CA ALA A 49 -5.22 14.92 23.26
C ALA A 49 -5.47 14.68 21.76
N VAL A 50 -5.01 13.58 21.19
CA VAL A 50 -5.40 13.24 19.82
C VAL A 50 -6.59 12.31 19.91
N ASP A 51 -7.75 12.82 19.52
CA ASP A 51 -8.97 12.02 19.46
C ASP A 51 -8.76 10.92 18.40
N HIS A 52 -8.75 9.67 18.86
CA HIS A 52 -8.57 8.51 17.99
C HIS A 52 -9.64 8.48 16.87
N GLU A 53 -10.87 8.87 17.18
CA GLU A 53 -11.95 8.93 16.21
C GLU A 53 -11.68 9.98 15.14
N GLU A 54 -11.12 11.13 15.52
CA GLU A 54 -10.70 12.17 14.57
C GLU A 54 -9.63 11.65 13.60
N VAL A 55 -8.60 10.97 14.12
CA VAL A 55 -7.54 10.36 13.29
C VAL A 55 -8.11 9.33 12.31
N VAL A 56 -8.99 8.45 12.78
CA VAL A 56 -9.65 7.45 11.92
C VAL A 56 -10.48 8.12 10.84
N ASN A 57 -11.22 9.17 11.16
CA ASN A 57 -12.05 9.92 10.21
C ASN A 57 -11.20 10.65 9.17
N ASP A 58 -10.11 11.26 9.58
CA ASP A 58 -9.16 11.94 8.68
C ASP A 58 -8.50 10.95 7.71
N LEU A 59 -8.08 9.78 8.21
CA LEU A 59 -7.52 8.72 7.38
C LEU A 59 -8.56 8.17 6.40
N ARG A 60 -9.80 7.98 6.85
CA ARG A 60 -10.90 7.54 5.98
C ARG A 60 -11.16 8.54 4.86
N ALA A 61 -11.27 9.83 5.19
CA ALA A 61 -11.45 10.88 4.21
C ALA A 61 -10.27 10.99 3.24
N GLY A 62 -9.03 10.82 3.72
CA GLY A 62 -7.82 10.80 2.91
C GLY A 62 -7.78 9.62 1.94
N LEU A 63 -8.17 8.43 2.43
CA LEU A 63 -8.26 7.22 1.63
C LEU A 63 -9.33 7.36 0.53
N ASP A 64 -10.51 7.89 0.87
CA ASP A 64 -11.59 8.15 -0.09
C ASP A 64 -11.16 9.09 -1.21
N ARG A 65 -10.51 10.21 -0.87
CA ARG A 65 -9.97 11.15 -1.88
C ARG A 65 -8.96 10.49 -2.79
N THR A 66 -8.07 9.65 -2.23
CA THR A 66 -7.02 8.97 -3.00
C THR A 66 -7.62 7.92 -3.93
N ILE A 67 -8.59 7.13 -3.46
CA ILE A 67 -9.31 6.15 -4.27
C ILE A 67 -10.05 6.86 -5.41
N ALA A 68 -10.84 7.88 -5.12
CA ALA A 68 -11.61 8.61 -6.13
C ALA A 68 -10.71 9.20 -7.23
N ALA A 69 -9.53 9.72 -6.87
CA ALA A 69 -8.59 10.27 -7.84
C ALA A 69 -8.02 9.19 -8.77
N VAL A 70 -7.74 7.98 -8.26
CA VAL A 70 -7.12 6.90 -9.05
C VAL A 70 -8.17 6.14 -9.86
N THR A 71 -9.39 5.97 -9.35
CA THR A 71 -10.46 5.23 -10.05
C THR A 71 -11.19 6.06 -11.10
N LYS A 72 -10.88 7.34 -11.25
CA LYS A 72 -11.55 8.24 -12.22
C LYS A 72 -11.56 7.68 -13.65
N ASP A 73 -10.45 7.06 -14.06
CA ASP A 73 -10.27 6.50 -15.40
C ASP A 73 -10.67 5.01 -15.47
N TYR A 74 -11.13 4.42 -14.34
CA TYR A 74 -11.52 3.01 -14.21
C TYR A 74 -12.87 2.90 -13.48
N PRO A 75 -13.98 3.35 -14.08
CA PRO A 75 -15.29 3.44 -13.40
C PRO A 75 -15.91 2.07 -13.08
N ASP A 76 -15.44 1.02 -13.69
CA ASP A 76 -15.82 -0.38 -13.45
C ASP A 76 -15.16 -0.99 -12.21
N VAL A 77 -14.04 -0.41 -11.72
CA VAL A 77 -13.33 -0.93 -10.56
C VAL A 77 -14.00 -0.45 -9.28
N ARG A 78 -14.50 -1.40 -8.50
CA ARG A 78 -15.05 -1.15 -7.17
C ARG A 78 -13.98 -1.38 -6.12
N VAL A 79 -13.73 -0.37 -5.29
CA VAL A 79 -12.75 -0.44 -4.21
C VAL A 79 -13.48 -0.46 -2.87
N ARG A 80 -13.36 -1.56 -2.13
CA ARG A 80 -13.72 -1.61 -0.71
C ARG A 80 -12.60 -0.97 0.09
N ARG A 81 -12.93 -0.14 1.06
CA ARG A 81 -11.94 0.53 1.91
C ARG A 81 -12.11 0.15 3.37
N HIS A 82 -10.98 -0.06 4.03
CA HIS A 82 -10.93 -0.29 5.47
C HIS A 82 -9.86 0.57 6.11
N VAL A 83 -10.23 1.20 7.21
CA VAL A 83 -9.28 1.83 8.14
C VAL A 83 -9.34 0.99 9.40
N LEU A 84 -8.21 0.37 9.74
CA LEU A 84 -8.11 -0.65 10.79
C LEU A 84 -7.06 -0.23 11.82
N ASP A 85 -7.35 -0.48 13.09
CA ASP A 85 -6.38 -0.32 14.15
C ASP A 85 -5.35 -1.45 14.12
N GLY A 86 -4.07 -1.12 14.23
CA GLY A 86 -3.02 -2.11 14.27
C GLY A 86 -1.77 -1.76 13.47
N ASN A 87 -0.86 -2.72 13.41
CA ASN A 87 0.33 -2.66 12.58
C ASN A 87 -0.02 -3.03 11.13
N ALA A 88 0.31 -2.16 10.18
CA ALA A 88 -0.01 -2.37 8.77
C ALA A 88 0.55 -3.70 8.22
N ALA A 89 1.77 -4.07 8.60
CA ALA A 89 2.39 -5.30 8.10
C ALA A 89 1.71 -6.55 8.66
N GLU A 90 1.36 -6.54 9.94
CA GLU A 90 0.66 -7.65 10.61
C GLU A 90 -0.74 -7.83 10.02
N LEU A 91 -1.51 -6.75 9.88
CA LEU A 91 -2.83 -6.79 9.25
C LEU A 91 -2.77 -7.34 7.83
N MET A 92 -1.82 -6.86 7.01
CA MET A 92 -1.68 -7.34 5.64
C MET A 92 -1.23 -8.81 5.57
N ALA A 93 -0.37 -9.25 6.48
CA ALA A 93 0.03 -10.65 6.57
C ALA A 93 -1.16 -11.55 6.98
N GLU A 94 -1.99 -11.11 7.91
CA GLU A 94 -3.20 -11.83 8.31
C GLU A 94 -4.18 -11.97 7.14
N PHE A 95 -4.48 -10.85 6.45
CA PHE A 95 -5.38 -10.87 5.29
C PHE A 95 -4.81 -11.60 4.08
N SER A 96 -3.50 -11.86 4.03
CA SER A 96 -2.86 -12.55 2.90
C SER A 96 -3.38 -13.96 2.66
N THR A 97 -4.00 -14.58 3.66
CA THR A 97 -4.63 -15.91 3.55
C THR A 97 -5.98 -15.89 2.81
N ALA A 98 -6.59 -14.71 2.66
CA ALA A 98 -7.92 -14.51 2.10
C ALA A 98 -7.93 -13.69 0.80
N VAL A 99 -6.76 -13.34 0.27
CA VAL A 99 -6.62 -12.56 -0.97
C VAL A 99 -5.61 -13.20 -1.92
N ASP A 100 -5.80 -12.99 -3.22
CA ASP A 100 -4.96 -13.58 -4.26
C ASP A 100 -3.67 -12.77 -4.52
N LEU A 101 -3.66 -11.48 -4.18
CA LEU A 101 -2.53 -10.59 -4.39
C LEU A 101 -2.54 -9.44 -3.38
N ILE A 102 -1.37 -9.15 -2.83
CA ILE A 102 -1.11 -7.93 -2.08
C ILE A 102 -0.27 -6.96 -2.91
N VAL A 103 -0.67 -5.70 -2.95
CA VAL A 103 0.09 -4.62 -3.59
C VAL A 103 0.55 -3.62 -2.54
N VAL A 104 1.84 -3.32 -2.51
CA VAL A 104 2.44 -2.34 -1.59
C VAL A 104 3.39 -1.41 -2.32
N GLY A 105 3.51 -0.18 -1.83
CA GLY A 105 4.59 0.70 -2.26
C GLY A 105 5.93 0.23 -1.69
N SER A 106 7.02 0.47 -2.40
CA SER A 106 8.36 0.09 -1.91
C SER A 106 8.79 0.85 -0.65
N ARG A 107 8.18 2.02 -0.37
CA ARG A 107 8.45 2.86 0.81
C ARG A 107 7.15 3.49 1.31
N GLY A 108 7.13 3.89 2.60
CA GLY A 108 6.04 4.64 3.21
C GLY A 108 6.46 6.05 3.63
N ARG A 109 5.70 6.68 4.51
CA ARG A 109 5.91 8.05 5.03
C ARG A 109 7.27 8.27 5.70
N GLY A 110 7.88 7.22 6.30
CA GLY A 110 9.14 7.29 7.04
C GLY A 110 10.40 7.00 6.21
N GLY A 111 10.33 7.02 4.89
CA GLY A 111 11.40 6.56 4.02
C GLY A 111 12.69 7.38 4.10
N PHE A 112 13.73 6.83 4.74
CA PHE A 112 15.09 7.35 4.68
C PHE A 112 15.64 7.23 3.26
N SER A 113 16.35 8.28 2.79
CA SER A 113 17.07 8.24 1.52
C SER A 113 18.18 7.17 1.59
N GLY A 114 18.17 6.22 0.65
CA GLY A 114 19.13 5.11 0.60
C GLY A 114 18.57 3.73 0.93
N ILE A 115 17.39 3.63 1.53
CA ILE A 115 16.73 2.34 1.78
C ILE A 115 15.88 1.99 0.55
N LEU A 116 16.14 0.82 -0.03
CA LEU A 116 15.43 0.36 -1.22
C LEU A 116 13.99 -0.07 -0.90
N LEU A 117 13.75 -0.65 0.27
CA LEU A 117 12.49 -1.23 0.70
C LEU A 117 12.15 -0.79 2.12
N GLY A 118 10.93 -0.30 2.35
CA GLY A 118 10.44 0.10 3.67
C GLY A 118 10.15 -1.09 4.58
N SER A 119 10.14 -0.85 5.89
CA SER A 119 9.92 -1.89 6.91
C SER A 119 8.60 -2.65 6.71
N THR A 120 7.51 -1.95 6.43
CA THR A 120 6.19 -2.56 6.17
C THR A 120 6.25 -3.46 4.93
N SER A 121 6.81 -2.98 3.81
CA SER A 121 6.90 -3.75 2.58
C SER A 121 7.79 -4.99 2.74
N GLN A 122 8.89 -4.86 3.49
CA GLN A 122 9.78 -5.97 3.81
C GLN A 122 9.08 -7.01 4.69
N ALA A 123 8.37 -6.57 5.72
CA ALA A 123 7.64 -7.47 6.61
C ALA A 123 6.50 -8.20 5.87
N VAL A 124 5.75 -7.51 5.01
CA VAL A 124 4.71 -8.14 4.18
C VAL A 124 5.33 -9.19 3.25
N LEU A 125 6.44 -8.88 2.56
CA LEU A 125 7.14 -9.85 1.70
C LEU A 125 7.59 -11.10 2.45
N SER A 126 7.96 -10.95 3.73
CA SER A 126 8.47 -12.08 4.54
C SER A 126 7.38 -12.95 5.15
N HIS A 127 6.16 -12.41 5.32
CA HIS A 127 5.11 -13.08 6.10
C HIS A 127 3.80 -13.32 5.32
N ALA A 128 3.63 -12.74 4.13
CA ALA A 128 2.43 -12.96 3.35
C ALA A 128 2.35 -14.39 2.83
N SER A 129 1.13 -14.95 2.85
CA SER A 129 0.80 -16.28 2.31
C SER A 129 0.40 -16.25 0.84
N CYS A 130 0.26 -15.06 0.23
CA CYS A 130 -0.05 -14.86 -1.19
C CYS A 130 1.07 -14.08 -1.89
N PRO A 131 1.10 -14.01 -3.23
CA PRO A 131 1.98 -13.15 -4.00
C PRO A 131 1.91 -11.69 -3.56
N VAL A 132 3.07 -11.01 -3.56
CA VAL A 132 3.19 -9.59 -3.20
C VAL A 132 3.81 -8.81 -4.34
N LEU A 133 3.10 -7.80 -4.84
CA LEU A 133 3.61 -6.85 -5.83
C LEU A 133 4.13 -5.60 -5.09
N VAL A 134 5.43 -5.37 -5.18
CA VAL A 134 6.06 -4.16 -4.64
C VAL A 134 6.24 -3.13 -5.75
N VAL A 135 5.59 -1.97 -5.61
CA VAL A 135 5.64 -0.89 -6.59
C VAL A 135 6.71 0.12 -6.21
N PRO A 136 7.77 0.31 -7.03
CA PRO A 136 8.85 1.23 -6.71
C PRO A 136 8.39 2.69 -6.77
N GLN A 137 8.98 3.54 -5.93
CA GLN A 137 8.67 4.98 -5.92
C GLN A 137 9.14 5.68 -7.20
N ARG A 138 10.25 5.24 -7.78
CA ARG A 138 10.76 5.71 -9.06
C ARG A 138 10.73 4.52 -10.04
N VAL A 139 9.85 4.59 -11.01
CA VAL A 139 10.05 3.82 -12.24
C VAL A 139 11.16 4.57 -12.97
N ARG A 140 12.35 3.99 -13.11
CA ARG A 140 13.30 4.45 -14.10
C ARG A 140 12.64 4.16 -15.44
N GLU A 141 12.26 5.20 -16.16
CA GLU A 141 12.11 5.09 -17.60
C GLU A 141 13.52 4.82 -18.14
N GLU A 142 13.89 3.55 -18.24
CA GLU A 142 15.02 3.21 -19.10
C GLU A 142 14.59 3.58 -20.52
N PRO A 143 15.37 4.44 -21.19
CA PRO A 143 15.16 4.66 -22.61
C PRO A 143 15.18 3.28 -23.26
N ALA A 144 14.14 2.96 -24.03
CA ALA A 144 13.98 1.67 -24.69
C ALA A 144 15.33 1.30 -25.34
N ARG A 145 16.06 0.36 -24.74
CA ARG A 145 17.30 -0.16 -25.31
C ARG A 145 16.93 -0.86 -26.60
N ARG A 146 17.09 -0.15 -27.69
CA ARG A 146 17.02 -0.76 -29.01
C ARG A 146 18.08 -1.86 -29.05
N GLY A 147 17.64 -3.11 -29.01
CA GLY A 147 18.38 -4.18 -29.63
C GLY A 147 19.32 -5.04 -28.80
N ASN A 148 19.17 -5.13 -27.48
CA ASN A 148 19.93 -6.16 -26.74
C ASN A 148 18.99 -6.93 -25.79
N THR A 149 18.28 -7.91 -26.34
CA THR A 149 17.59 -8.89 -25.52
C THR A 149 18.64 -9.91 -25.04
N PRO A 150 18.73 -10.23 -23.72
CA PRO A 150 19.67 -11.23 -23.21
C PRO A 150 19.30 -12.67 -23.61
N TRP A 151 18.23 -12.82 -24.37
CA TRP A 151 17.76 -14.13 -24.84
C TRP A 151 18.07 -14.32 -26.32
N PRO A 152 18.70 -15.45 -26.72
CA PRO A 152 18.90 -15.77 -28.12
C PRO A 152 17.52 -15.91 -28.79
N ARG A 153 17.37 -15.29 -29.97
CA ARG A 153 16.21 -15.57 -30.83
C ARG A 153 16.32 -17.00 -31.34
N ALA A 154 15.26 -17.78 -31.15
CA ALA A 154 15.12 -19.09 -31.73
C ALA A 154 15.04 -18.98 -33.26
#